data_232f2b1841c92bc178accf9afa487d82
#
_entry.id   232f2b1841c92bc178accf9afa487d82
#
_cell.length_a   1.000
_cell.length_b   1.000
_cell.length_c   1.000
_cell.angle_alpha   90.00
_cell.angle_beta   90.00
_cell.angle_gamma   90.00
#
_symmetry.space_group_name_H-M   'P 1'
#
loop_
_entity.id
_entity.type
_entity.pdbx_description
1 polymer ?
#
loop_
_entity_poly.entity_id
_entity_poly.type
_entity_poly.pdbx_seq_one_letter_code
_entity_poly.pdbx_strand_id
1 'polypeptide(L)'
;MSAFQFAQIGVIRSPYKEKFAVPRQPGLVKHGGGELHLVAPYNQADAVRGLENFSHLWILFVFHQTMEGGWRPTVRPPRLGGNARMGVFATRSTFRPNPIGMSLVELKGIRCQKDQVILELGSLDLVDGTPVVDIKPYLPFAEALPDASASYAQQAPLAGMNVSFTPETEAQLLTLEKRDRKSVV
;
A
#
# COMPACT_ATOMS: atom_id res chain seq x y z
N MET A 1 -24.34 0.31 -20.17
CA MET A 1 -23.77 0.32 -18.79
C MET A 1 -23.13 1.68 -18.57
N SER A 2 -23.43 2.32 -17.44
CA SER A 2 -22.79 3.60 -17.11
C SER A 2 -21.33 3.35 -16.71
N ALA A 3 -20.40 4.10 -17.26
CA ALA A 3 -19.00 4.13 -16.85
C ALA A 3 -18.75 5.37 -15.99
N PHE A 4 -17.93 5.22 -14.95
CA PHE A 4 -17.46 6.33 -14.13
C PHE A 4 -15.97 6.56 -14.39
N GLN A 5 -15.57 7.82 -14.47
CA GLN A 5 -14.18 8.20 -14.65
C GLN A 5 -13.65 8.79 -13.34
N PHE A 6 -12.50 8.31 -12.89
CA PHE A 6 -11.79 8.82 -11.72
C PHE A 6 -10.50 9.50 -12.14
N ALA A 7 -10.20 10.63 -11.50
CA ALA A 7 -8.92 11.30 -11.69
C ALA A 7 -7.85 10.66 -10.80
N GLN A 8 -6.63 10.59 -11.30
CA GLN A 8 -5.47 10.28 -10.48
C GLN A 8 -5.12 11.51 -9.63
N ILE A 9 -5.20 11.39 -8.32
CA ILE A 9 -4.84 12.47 -7.38
C ILE A 9 -3.38 12.45 -6.95
N GLY A 10 -2.70 11.32 -7.13
CA GLY A 10 -1.30 11.17 -6.73
C GLY A 10 -0.68 9.87 -7.21
N VAL A 11 0.61 9.71 -6.91
CA VAL A 11 1.42 8.55 -7.28
C VAL A 11 2.22 8.07 -6.07
N ILE A 12 2.21 6.78 -5.84
CA ILE A 12 3.05 6.14 -4.81
C ILE A 12 4.51 6.11 -5.26
N ARG A 13 5.40 6.46 -4.34
CA ARG A 13 6.85 6.21 -4.42
C ARG A 13 7.22 5.21 -3.33
N SER A 14 7.71 4.06 -3.73
CA SER A 14 8.07 2.97 -2.82
C SER A 14 9.35 2.26 -3.24
N PRO A 15 9.99 1.51 -2.32
CA PRO A 15 11.12 0.66 -2.66
C PRO A 15 10.72 -0.55 -3.53
N TYR A 16 9.43 -0.86 -3.61
CA TYR A 16 8.92 -2.05 -4.30
C TYR A 16 8.74 -1.76 -5.79
N LYS A 17 9.69 -2.20 -6.61
CA LYS A 17 9.65 -1.98 -8.07
C LYS A 17 8.84 -3.03 -8.81
N GLU A 18 8.63 -4.21 -8.21
CA GLU A 18 7.97 -5.34 -8.83
C GLU A 18 6.79 -5.86 -8.00
N LYS A 19 5.71 -6.27 -8.67
CA LYS A 19 4.46 -6.76 -8.04
C LYS A 19 4.65 -7.95 -7.09
N PHE A 20 5.67 -8.78 -7.29
CA PHE A 20 5.93 -9.94 -6.44
C PHE A 20 6.83 -9.63 -5.24
N ALA A 21 7.50 -8.48 -5.23
CA ALA A 21 8.33 -8.01 -4.11
C ALA A 21 7.52 -7.22 -3.06
N VAL A 22 6.26 -6.94 -3.33
CA VAL A 22 5.39 -6.15 -2.44
C VAL A 22 4.85 -7.01 -1.31
N PRO A 23 4.81 -6.50 -0.06
CA PRO A 23 4.08 -7.15 1.03
C PRO A 23 2.63 -7.41 0.64
N ARG A 24 2.06 -8.54 1.05
CA ARG A 24 0.69 -8.91 0.66
C ARG A 24 -0.40 -8.09 1.35
N GLN A 25 -0.07 -7.44 2.44
CA GLN A 25 -0.95 -6.54 3.20
C GLN A 25 -0.08 -5.50 3.91
N PRO A 26 -0.59 -4.29 4.17
CA PRO A 26 0.09 -3.31 5.01
C PRO A 26 0.28 -3.88 6.43
N GLY A 27 1.29 -3.41 7.13
CA GLY A 27 1.61 -3.86 8.50
C GLY A 27 2.45 -5.14 8.60
N LEU A 28 2.64 -5.91 7.52
CA LEU A 28 3.48 -7.11 7.54
C LEU A 28 4.97 -6.79 7.57
N VAL A 29 5.39 -5.67 6.99
CA VAL A 29 6.79 -5.20 6.99
C VAL A 29 6.88 -3.86 7.70
N LYS A 30 7.30 -3.89 8.95
CA LYS A 30 7.31 -2.70 9.84
C LYS A 30 8.18 -1.53 9.33
N HIS A 31 9.25 -1.83 8.62
CA HIS A 31 10.22 -0.84 8.13
C HIS A 31 10.04 -0.49 6.63
N GLY A 32 9.05 -1.07 5.98
CA GLY A 32 8.74 -0.79 4.57
C GLY A 32 7.86 0.45 4.45
N GLY A 33 8.46 1.61 4.31
CA GLY A 33 7.76 2.87 4.07
C GLY A 33 7.77 3.30 2.61
N GLY A 34 7.09 4.40 2.33
CA GLY A 34 7.07 5.06 1.04
C GLY A 34 6.41 6.42 1.12
N GLU A 35 6.14 7.02 -0.01
CA GLU A 35 5.54 8.34 -0.10
C GLU A 35 4.38 8.34 -1.08
N LEU A 36 3.38 9.17 -0.81
CA LEU A 36 2.37 9.55 -1.79
C LEU A 36 2.64 10.98 -2.24
N HIS A 37 2.97 11.15 -3.50
CA HIS A 37 3.14 12.44 -4.12
C HIS A 37 1.83 12.86 -4.79
N LEU A 38 1.18 13.90 -4.28
CA LEU A 38 -0.02 14.46 -4.90
C LEU A 38 0.36 15.19 -6.20
N VAL A 39 -0.54 15.13 -7.19
CA VAL A 39 -0.35 15.76 -8.51
C VAL A 39 -1.32 16.92 -8.71
N ALA A 40 -0.97 17.86 -9.57
CA ALA A 40 -1.84 18.98 -9.90
C ALA A 40 -3.17 18.50 -10.54
N PRO A 41 -4.30 19.13 -10.20
CA PRO A 41 -4.48 20.31 -9.34
C PRO A 41 -4.67 19.98 -7.85
N TYR A 42 -4.48 18.72 -7.43
CA TYR A 42 -4.78 18.18 -6.08
C TYR A 42 -3.64 18.38 -5.07
N ASN A 43 -2.46 18.82 -5.51
CA ASN A 43 -1.26 19.08 -4.69
C ASN A 43 -1.32 20.42 -3.93
N GLN A 44 -2.46 20.70 -3.31
CA GLN A 44 -2.69 21.91 -2.54
C GLN A 44 -2.60 21.62 -1.04
N ALA A 45 -1.90 22.47 -0.28
CA ALA A 45 -1.74 22.31 1.16
C ALA A 45 -3.09 22.30 1.90
N ASP A 46 -4.07 23.05 1.39
CA ASP A 46 -5.41 23.08 1.99
C ASP A 46 -6.16 21.74 1.87
N ALA A 47 -5.85 20.93 0.85
CA ALA A 47 -6.45 19.61 0.68
C ALA A 47 -6.04 18.60 1.75
N VAL A 48 -4.91 18.82 2.42
CA VAL A 48 -4.38 17.95 3.49
C VAL A 48 -4.43 18.61 4.88
N ARG A 49 -5.04 19.79 4.99
CA ARG A 49 -5.17 20.50 6.27
C ARG A 49 -5.95 19.67 7.27
N GLY A 50 -5.38 19.43 8.46
CA GLY A 50 -5.97 18.62 9.52
C GLY A 50 -5.70 17.12 9.40
N LEU A 51 -5.14 16.66 8.27
CA LEU A 51 -4.80 15.24 8.06
C LEU A 51 -3.68 14.78 8.99
N GLU A 52 -2.80 15.68 9.42
CA GLU A 52 -1.72 15.45 10.37
C GLU A 52 -2.20 14.96 11.76
N ASN A 53 -3.48 15.13 12.08
CA ASN A 53 -4.08 14.65 13.32
C ASN A 53 -4.53 13.18 13.26
N PHE A 54 -4.40 12.53 12.09
CA PHE A 54 -4.76 11.13 11.91
C PHE A 54 -3.51 10.27 11.81
N SER A 55 -3.50 9.16 12.52
CA SER A 55 -2.37 8.21 12.49
C SER A 55 -2.39 7.27 11.29
N HIS A 56 -3.56 7.02 10.71
CA HIS A 56 -3.73 6.06 9.62
C HIS A 56 -4.71 6.59 8.55
N LEU A 57 -4.45 6.17 7.32
CA LEU A 57 -5.22 6.55 6.14
C LEU A 57 -5.59 5.32 5.32
N TRP A 58 -6.80 5.33 4.76
CA TRP A 58 -7.14 4.49 3.62
C TRP A 58 -6.61 5.14 2.35
N ILE A 59 -5.79 4.40 1.60
CA ILE A 59 -5.36 4.78 0.26
C ILE A 59 -6.17 3.94 -0.73
N LEU A 60 -6.95 4.59 -1.58
CA LEU A 60 -7.67 3.97 -2.69
C LEU A 60 -6.85 4.15 -3.97
N PHE A 61 -6.56 3.05 -4.64
CA PHE A 61 -5.61 3.04 -5.75
C PHE A 61 -6.05 2.10 -6.87
N VAL A 62 -5.40 2.20 -8.03
CA VAL A 62 -5.66 1.34 -9.18
C VAL A 62 -4.60 0.24 -9.29
N PHE A 63 -5.04 -1.00 -9.48
CA PHE A 63 -4.15 -2.13 -9.79
C PHE A 63 -3.63 -2.04 -11.23
N HIS A 64 -2.87 -0.99 -11.54
CA HIS A 64 -2.46 -0.61 -12.88
C HIS A 64 -1.68 -1.70 -13.62
N GLN A 65 -0.86 -2.50 -12.93
CA GLN A 65 -0.03 -3.56 -13.55
C GLN A 65 -0.79 -4.84 -13.93
N THR A 66 -2.07 -4.96 -13.57
CA THR A 66 -2.88 -6.15 -13.85
C THR A 66 -4.13 -5.88 -14.67
N MET A 67 -4.35 -4.63 -15.07
CA MET A 67 -5.55 -4.21 -15.83
C MET A 67 -5.71 -4.95 -17.15
N GLU A 68 -4.62 -5.19 -17.87
CA GLU A 68 -4.63 -5.91 -19.16
C GLU A 68 -5.16 -7.34 -19.05
N GLY A 69 -5.01 -7.96 -17.88
CA GLY A 69 -5.49 -9.31 -17.61
C GLY A 69 -7.02 -9.44 -17.51
N GLY A 70 -7.73 -8.31 -17.53
CA GLY A 70 -9.18 -8.22 -17.40
C GLY A 70 -9.72 -8.77 -16.08
N TRP A 71 -11.06 -8.75 -15.94
CA TRP A 71 -11.71 -9.30 -14.76
C TRP A 71 -11.98 -10.79 -14.90
N ARG A 72 -12.08 -11.48 -13.76
CA ARG A 72 -12.42 -12.91 -13.70
C ARG A 72 -13.48 -13.14 -12.63
N PRO A 73 -14.55 -13.90 -12.90
CA PRO A 73 -15.60 -14.16 -11.91
C PRO A 73 -15.10 -14.98 -10.72
N THR A 74 -14.08 -15.82 -10.94
CA THR A 74 -13.43 -16.64 -9.89
C THR A 74 -11.92 -16.55 -9.99
N VAL A 75 -11.27 -16.64 -8.84
CA VAL A 75 -9.81 -16.66 -8.69
C VAL A 75 -9.38 -17.79 -7.75
N ARG A 76 -8.09 -18.10 -7.71
CA ARG A 76 -7.51 -19.09 -6.81
C ARG A 76 -6.61 -18.41 -5.79
N PRO A 77 -7.11 -18.16 -4.56
CA PRO A 77 -6.29 -17.54 -3.53
C PRO A 77 -5.10 -18.42 -3.14
N PRO A 78 -3.87 -17.90 -3.11
CA PRO A 78 -2.68 -18.67 -2.70
C PRO A 78 -2.80 -19.25 -1.30
N ARG A 79 -3.50 -18.58 -0.38
CA ARG A 79 -3.73 -19.04 1.00
C ARG A 79 -4.56 -20.33 1.09
N LEU A 80 -5.30 -20.66 0.03
CA LEU A 80 -6.06 -21.92 -0.07
C LEU A 80 -5.32 -22.98 -0.91
N GLY A 81 -3.98 -22.92 -0.96
CA GLY A 81 -3.15 -23.87 -1.69
C GLY A 81 -3.24 -23.74 -3.22
N GLY A 82 -3.87 -22.68 -3.74
CA GLY A 82 -3.96 -22.38 -5.17
C GLY A 82 -4.93 -23.28 -5.95
N ASN A 83 -5.56 -24.29 -5.35
CA ASN A 83 -6.50 -25.21 -6.01
C ASN A 83 -7.97 -24.78 -5.83
N ALA A 84 -8.34 -24.31 -4.66
CA ALA A 84 -9.71 -23.87 -4.39
C ALA A 84 -10.05 -22.61 -5.19
N ARG A 85 -11.23 -22.60 -5.82
CA ARG A 85 -11.77 -21.43 -6.52
C ARG A 85 -12.68 -20.64 -5.58
N MET A 86 -12.50 -19.32 -5.57
CA MET A 86 -13.33 -18.38 -4.83
C MET A 86 -13.89 -17.32 -5.77
N GLY A 87 -15.10 -16.85 -5.52
CA GLY A 87 -15.65 -15.67 -6.20
C GLY A 87 -14.71 -14.47 -6.01
N VAL A 88 -14.50 -13.66 -7.05
CA VAL A 88 -13.57 -12.53 -6.99
C VAL A 88 -13.93 -11.55 -5.87
N PHE A 89 -15.22 -11.36 -5.58
CA PHE A 89 -15.69 -10.47 -4.51
C PHE A 89 -15.48 -11.04 -3.10
N ALA A 90 -15.27 -12.35 -2.96
CA ALA A 90 -14.88 -12.98 -1.71
C ALA A 90 -13.34 -12.95 -1.48
N THR A 91 -12.62 -12.18 -2.28
CA THR A 91 -11.15 -12.05 -2.22
C THR A 91 -10.71 -10.59 -2.39
N ARG A 92 -9.43 -10.31 -2.15
CA ARG A 92 -8.78 -9.04 -2.48
C ARG A 92 -7.94 -9.12 -3.77
N SER A 93 -8.34 -10.00 -4.70
CA SER A 93 -7.67 -10.15 -5.99
C SER A 93 -7.73 -8.88 -6.83
N THR A 94 -6.70 -8.65 -7.64
CA THR A 94 -6.59 -7.54 -8.58
C THR A 94 -7.46 -7.69 -9.83
N PHE A 95 -7.92 -8.92 -10.15
CA PHE A 95 -8.74 -9.24 -11.33
C PHE A 95 -10.23 -8.91 -11.11
N ARG A 96 -10.50 -7.70 -10.67
CA ARG A 96 -11.85 -7.19 -10.37
C ARG A 96 -12.45 -6.46 -11.56
N PRO A 97 -13.79 -6.34 -11.67
CA PRO A 97 -14.43 -5.52 -12.70
C PRO A 97 -13.95 -4.07 -12.71
N ASN A 98 -13.81 -3.49 -11.51
CA ASN A 98 -13.14 -2.22 -11.26
C ASN A 98 -11.87 -2.53 -10.49
N PRO A 99 -10.69 -2.39 -11.08
CA PRO A 99 -9.43 -2.81 -10.45
C PRO A 99 -8.96 -1.80 -9.39
N ILE A 100 -9.85 -1.48 -8.44
CA ILE A 100 -9.59 -0.60 -7.31
C ILE A 100 -9.12 -1.42 -6.12
N GLY A 101 -8.00 -1.03 -5.55
CA GLY A 101 -7.48 -1.53 -4.29
C GLY A 101 -7.66 -0.51 -3.17
N MET A 102 -7.55 -0.99 -1.93
CA MET A 102 -7.53 -0.17 -0.72
C MET A 102 -6.50 -0.71 0.25
N SER A 103 -5.70 0.16 0.84
CA SER A 103 -4.71 -0.18 1.85
C SER A 103 -4.79 0.78 3.03
N LEU A 104 -4.82 0.24 4.23
CA LEU A 104 -4.74 1.00 5.46
C LEU A 104 -3.27 1.20 5.81
N VAL A 105 -2.78 2.41 5.72
CA VAL A 105 -1.38 2.75 5.94
C VAL A 105 -1.21 3.74 7.09
N GLU A 106 -0.06 3.67 7.75
CA GLU A 106 0.34 4.66 8.76
C GLU A 106 0.70 5.98 8.06
N LEU A 107 0.22 7.11 8.57
CA LEU A 107 0.69 8.44 8.19
C LEU A 107 1.81 8.85 9.13
N LYS A 108 3.04 8.99 8.61
CA LYS A 108 4.22 9.40 9.39
C LYS A 108 4.47 10.90 9.37
N GLY A 109 4.06 11.56 8.29
CA GLY A 109 4.27 12.99 8.13
C GLY A 109 3.67 13.53 6.84
N ILE A 110 3.61 14.84 6.75
CA ILE A 110 3.18 15.58 5.56
C ILE A 110 4.20 16.66 5.28
N ARG A 111 4.71 16.71 4.07
CA ARG A 111 5.58 17.77 3.57
C ARG A 111 4.85 18.59 2.54
N CYS A 112 4.68 19.88 2.83
CA CYS A 112 4.12 20.85 1.89
C CYS A 112 5.23 21.82 1.48
N GLN A 113 5.62 21.81 0.22
CA GLN A 113 6.63 22.71 -0.34
C GLN A 113 6.08 23.27 -1.65
N LYS A 114 5.88 24.60 -1.70
CA LYS A 114 5.42 25.34 -2.88
C LYS A 114 4.33 24.61 -3.69
N ASP A 115 4.71 23.82 -4.70
CA ASP A 115 3.80 23.08 -5.57
C ASP A 115 3.83 21.56 -5.35
N GLN A 116 4.34 21.13 -4.22
CA GLN A 116 4.42 19.71 -3.85
C GLN A 116 3.76 19.47 -2.51
N VAL A 117 2.90 18.45 -2.47
CA VAL A 117 2.36 17.88 -1.24
C VAL A 117 2.71 16.40 -1.25
N ILE A 118 3.45 15.98 -0.24
CA ILE A 118 3.95 14.62 -0.08
C ILE A 118 3.51 14.09 1.28
N LEU A 119 2.84 12.95 1.28
CA LEU A 119 2.50 12.21 2.49
C LEU A 119 3.54 11.10 2.69
N GLU A 120 4.19 11.10 3.84
CA GLU A 120 5.12 10.04 4.27
C GLU A 120 4.33 8.89 4.88
N LEU A 121 4.46 7.69 4.32
CA LEU A 121 3.65 6.54 4.66
C LEU A 121 4.51 5.43 5.28
N GLY A 122 3.98 4.80 6.33
CA GLY A 122 4.58 3.62 6.95
C GLY A 122 3.95 2.33 6.44
N SER A 123 4.71 1.24 6.56
CA SER A 123 4.22 -0.13 6.34
C SER A 123 3.43 -0.34 5.05
N LEU A 124 3.94 0.20 3.96
CA LEU A 124 3.30 0.25 2.66
C LEU A 124 3.32 -1.11 1.94
N ASP A 125 2.24 -1.44 1.25
CA ASP A 125 2.09 -2.65 0.43
C ASP A 125 1.79 -2.33 -1.05
N LEU A 126 2.29 -1.21 -1.54
CA LEU A 126 2.02 -0.70 -2.89
C LEU A 126 3.30 -0.64 -3.73
N VAL A 127 3.17 -1.06 -4.99
CA VAL A 127 4.25 -0.96 -5.98
C VAL A 127 4.55 0.50 -6.30
N ASP A 128 5.81 0.81 -6.57
CA ASP A 128 6.22 2.12 -7.08
C ASP A 128 5.44 2.50 -8.34
N GLY A 129 5.07 3.76 -8.44
CA GLY A 129 4.27 4.27 -9.56
C GLY A 129 2.77 3.95 -9.48
N THR A 130 2.26 3.35 -8.39
CA THR A 130 0.83 3.04 -8.25
C THR A 130 0.00 4.34 -8.24
N PRO A 131 -1.00 4.46 -9.17
CA PRO A 131 -1.89 5.62 -9.20
C PRO A 131 -2.89 5.58 -8.04
N VAL A 132 -3.00 6.69 -7.31
CA VAL A 132 -3.96 6.88 -6.22
C VAL A 132 -5.14 7.70 -6.71
N VAL A 133 -6.35 7.28 -6.35
CA VAL A 133 -7.62 7.92 -6.76
C VAL A 133 -8.34 8.60 -5.61
N ASP A 134 -8.08 8.21 -4.37
CA ASP A 134 -8.66 8.86 -3.18
C ASP A 134 -7.87 8.54 -1.92
N ILE A 135 -8.03 9.39 -0.89
CA ILE A 135 -7.48 9.23 0.46
C ILE A 135 -8.61 9.49 1.46
N LYS A 136 -8.72 8.65 2.49
CA LYS A 136 -9.67 8.87 3.58
C LYS A 136 -8.98 8.63 4.93
N PRO A 137 -9.27 9.44 5.96
CA PRO A 137 -8.80 9.14 7.31
C PRO A 137 -9.43 7.84 7.83
N TYR A 138 -8.68 7.07 8.61
CA TYR A 138 -9.19 5.90 9.30
C TYR A 138 -9.95 6.31 10.54
N LEU A 139 -11.16 5.77 10.72
CA LEU A 139 -12.06 6.06 11.84
C LEU A 139 -12.25 4.82 12.72
N PRO A 140 -11.46 4.66 13.81
CA PRO A 140 -11.50 3.45 14.63
C PRO A 140 -12.88 3.07 15.16
N PHE A 141 -13.69 4.06 15.56
CA PHE A 141 -15.02 3.82 16.12
C PHE A 141 -16.00 3.19 15.11
N ALA A 142 -15.79 3.42 13.80
CA ALA A 142 -16.68 2.96 12.75
C ALA A 142 -16.12 1.73 12.00
N GLU A 143 -14.82 1.58 11.98
CA GLU A 143 -14.13 0.62 11.07
C GLU A 143 -13.47 -0.54 11.82
N ALA A 144 -13.15 -0.40 13.12
CA ALA A 144 -12.59 -1.49 13.90
C ALA A 144 -13.68 -2.44 14.38
N LEU A 145 -13.73 -3.63 13.80
CA LEU A 145 -14.68 -4.70 14.14
C LEU A 145 -13.90 -5.93 14.62
N PRO A 146 -13.51 -5.99 15.92
CA PRO A 146 -12.64 -7.06 16.45
C PRO A 146 -13.24 -8.47 16.27
N ASP A 147 -14.56 -8.60 16.35
CA ASP A 147 -15.28 -9.89 16.25
C ASP A 147 -15.70 -10.24 14.82
N ALA A 148 -15.24 -9.48 13.82
CA ALA A 148 -15.60 -9.74 12.43
C ALA A 148 -15.05 -11.08 11.93
N SER A 149 -15.91 -11.87 11.29
CA SER A 149 -15.50 -13.12 10.65
C SER A 149 -14.84 -12.84 9.30
N ALA A 150 -13.66 -13.42 9.08
CA ALA A 150 -12.86 -13.24 7.87
C ALA A 150 -12.58 -14.56 7.10
N SER A 151 -13.38 -15.63 7.35
CA SER A 151 -13.26 -16.91 6.67
C SER A 151 -11.79 -17.42 6.64
N TYR A 152 -11.26 -17.76 5.47
CA TYR A 152 -9.88 -18.24 5.28
C TYR A 152 -8.80 -17.18 5.63
N ALA A 153 -9.17 -15.95 5.85
CA ALA A 153 -8.26 -14.84 6.18
C ALA A 153 -8.32 -14.42 7.66
N GLN A 154 -8.94 -15.24 8.53
CA GLN A 154 -9.11 -14.92 9.97
C GLN A 154 -7.78 -14.72 10.69
N GLN A 155 -6.76 -15.47 10.36
CA GLN A 155 -5.44 -15.38 10.99
C GLN A 155 -4.41 -14.73 10.05
N ALA A 156 -3.45 -14.01 10.62
CA ALA A 156 -2.31 -13.53 9.86
C ALA A 156 -1.51 -14.71 9.26
N PRO A 157 -0.80 -14.52 8.13
CA PRO A 157 0.13 -15.53 7.64
C PRO A 157 1.19 -15.83 8.68
N LEU A 158 1.55 -17.11 8.83
CA LEU A 158 2.69 -17.48 9.66
C LEU A 158 3.95 -16.80 9.10
N ALA A 159 4.81 -16.32 9.99
CA ALA A 159 6.15 -15.88 9.62
C ALA A 159 6.93 -17.12 9.15
N GLY A 160 7.11 -17.27 7.85
CA GLY A 160 7.61 -18.50 7.25
C GLY A 160 9.12 -18.55 7.05
N MET A 161 9.86 -17.47 7.33
CA MET A 161 11.29 -17.41 7.02
C MET A 161 12.02 -16.54 8.04
N ASN A 162 13.07 -17.09 8.65
CA ASN A 162 14.05 -16.35 9.40
C ASN A 162 15.17 -15.96 8.44
N VAL A 163 15.46 -14.67 8.33
CA VAL A 163 16.59 -14.16 7.58
C VAL A 163 17.68 -13.77 8.56
N SER A 164 18.87 -14.37 8.41
CA SER A 164 20.06 -14.01 9.16
C SER A 164 21.16 -13.59 8.17
N PHE A 165 21.96 -12.64 8.57
CA PHE A 165 23.12 -12.21 7.80
C PHE A 165 24.40 -12.77 8.43
N THR A 166 25.42 -13.03 7.62
CA THR A 166 26.75 -13.33 8.15
C THR A 166 27.34 -12.05 8.77
N PRO A 167 28.31 -12.18 9.73
CA PRO A 167 28.96 -11.02 10.32
C PRO A 167 29.59 -10.06 9.29
N GLU A 168 30.11 -10.60 8.19
CA GLU A 168 30.68 -9.81 7.09
C GLU A 168 29.59 -9.00 6.38
N THR A 169 28.42 -9.59 6.14
CA THR A 169 27.28 -8.92 5.49
C THR A 169 26.70 -7.84 6.40
N GLU A 170 26.61 -8.11 7.71
CA GLU A 170 26.18 -7.10 8.69
C GLU A 170 27.12 -5.88 8.71
N ALA A 171 28.44 -6.11 8.68
CA ALA A 171 29.42 -5.04 8.59
C ALA A 171 29.28 -4.21 7.30
N GLN A 172 28.98 -4.86 6.17
CA GLN A 172 28.71 -4.17 4.91
C GLN A 172 27.44 -3.33 4.97
N LEU A 173 26.34 -3.85 5.53
CA LEU A 173 25.09 -3.12 5.72
C LEU A 173 25.29 -1.86 6.57
N LEU A 174 25.98 -1.96 7.69
CA LEU A 174 26.32 -0.82 8.53
C LEU A 174 27.16 0.25 7.80
N THR A 175 27.99 -0.16 6.86
CA THR A 175 28.79 0.75 6.03
C THR A 175 27.92 1.49 5.00
N LEU A 176 26.94 0.80 4.41
CA LEU A 176 25.98 1.37 3.47
C LEU A 176 25.07 2.37 4.15
N GLU A 177 24.52 2.04 5.33
CA GLU A 177 23.71 2.98 6.11
C GLU A 177 24.44 4.28 6.45
N LYS A 178 25.73 4.21 6.77
CA LYS A 178 26.56 5.39 7.02
C LYS A 178 26.79 6.24 5.78
N ARG A 179 26.81 5.62 4.60
CA ARG A 179 26.93 6.32 3.32
C ARG A 179 25.66 7.07 2.96
N ASP A 180 24.50 6.42 3.10
CA ASP A 180 23.20 7.03 2.82
C ASP A 180 22.91 8.24 3.71
N ARG A 181 23.24 8.15 5.01
CA ARG A 181 23.08 9.29 5.93
C ARG A 181 24.00 10.48 5.59
N LYS A 182 25.11 10.27 4.89
CA LYS A 182 26.02 11.35 4.45
C LYS A 182 25.59 11.99 3.12
N SER A 183 24.75 11.35 2.34
CA SER A 183 24.25 11.88 1.07
C SER A 183 22.99 12.75 1.21
N VAL A 184 22.48 12.92 2.43
CA VAL A 184 21.27 13.69 2.76
C VAL A 184 21.59 15.02 3.49
N VAL A 185 22.88 15.47 3.46
CA VAL A 185 23.32 16.77 4.01
C VAL A 185 23.66 17.71 2.87
#